data_d7f26044383d7a91318c36fd59600490
#
_entry.id   d7f26044383d7a91318c36fd59600490
#
_cell.length_a   1.000
_cell.length_b   1.000
_cell.length_c   1.000
_cell.angle_alpha   90.00
_cell.angle_beta   90.00
_cell.angle_gamma   90.00
#
_symmetry.space_group_name_H-M   'P 1'
#
loop_
_entity.id
_entity.type
_entity.pdbx_description
1 polymer ?
#
loop_
_entity_poly.entity_id
_entity_poly.type
_entity_poly.pdbx_seq_one_letter_code
_entity_poly.pdbx_strand_id
1 'polypeptide(L)'
;VTGEQHTAPGATLHVGGADDDLEKRLDDELTAFNTAAAHGARTRPLTVRATDAEGALIGGLTGWTWSTLASVDMLWVREDQRQAGWGSRFMREAEDEAARRGCTDMIVSTYTFQAPGFYPKLGFQERGRIQGVPGGHEDVYFHKRIGQRTTE
;
A
#
# COMPACT_ATOMS: atom_id res chain seq x y z
N VAL A 1 2.64 -29.66 -24.83
CA VAL A 1 2.62 -30.45 -23.57
C VAL A 1 1.31 -30.06 -22.86
N THR A 2 0.31 -30.95 -23.03
CA THR A 2 -1.00 -30.86 -22.38
C THR A 2 -0.83 -31.23 -20.90
N GLY A 3 -0.83 -30.23 -20.00
CA GLY A 3 -0.93 -30.48 -18.57
C GLY A 3 -2.31 -31.07 -18.27
N GLU A 4 -2.37 -32.30 -17.80
CA GLU A 4 -3.57 -32.91 -17.25
C GLU A 4 -4.02 -32.04 -16.05
N GLN A 5 -5.19 -31.44 -16.20
CA GLN A 5 -5.86 -30.72 -15.11
C GLN A 5 -6.38 -31.75 -14.10
N HIS A 6 -5.61 -32.03 -13.05
CA HIS A 6 -6.06 -32.84 -11.91
C HIS A 6 -7.03 -31.98 -11.07
N THR A 7 -8.30 -31.93 -11.45
CA THR A 7 -9.36 -31.43 -10.58
C THR A 7 -9.69 -32.48 -9.53
N ALA A 8 -9.84 -32.05 -8.27
CA ALA A 8 -10.25 -32.96 -7.20
C ALA A 8 -11.64 -33.58 -7.55
N PRO A 9 -11.81 -34.90 -7.45
CA PRO A 9 -13.08 -35.56 -7.72
C PRO A 9 -14.17 -35.00 -6.79
N GLY A 10 -15.32 -34.59 -7.37
CA GLY A 10 -16.45 -34.05 -6.61
C GLY A 10 -16.30 -32.60 -6.16
N ALA A 11 -15.33 -31.86 -6.72
CA ALA A 11 -15.18 -30.43 -6.42
C ALA A 11 -16.41 -29.62 -6.82
N THR A 12 -16.81 -28.69 -5.96
CA THR A 12 -17.93 -27.78 -6.20
C THR A 12 -17.43 -26.35 -6.10
N LEU A 13 -17.82 -25.51 -7.06
CA LEU A 13 -17.53 -24.08 -7.06
C LEU A 13 -18.75 -23.31 -6.52
N HIS A 14 -18.47 -22.38 -5.60
CA HIS A 14 -19.45 -21.44 -5.08
C HIS A 14 -19.00 -20.02 -5.41
N VAL A 15 -19.93 -19.17 -5.88
CA VAL A 15 -19.71 -17.75 -6.12
C VAL A 15 -20.64 -16.97 -5.21
N GLY A 16 -20.08 -16.07 -4.39
CA GLY A 16 -20.84 -15.34 -3.39
C GLY A 16 -20.25 -13.99 -3.04
N GLY A 17 -20.70 -13.43 -1.94
CA GLY A 17 -20.20 -12.19 -1.35
C GLY A 17 -19.06 -12.42 -0.37
N ALA A 18 -19.10 -11.71 0.78
CA ALA A 18 -18.10 -11.85 1.82
C ALA A 18 -18.10 -13.25 2.43
N ASP A 19 -16.89 -13.77 2.69
CA ASP A 19 -16.64 -15.08 3.31
C ASP A 19 -15.37 -14.97 4.17
N ASP A 20 -15.56 -14.63 5.44
CA ASP A 20 -14.45 -14.36 6.36
C ASP A 20 -13.60 -15.62 6.62
N ASP A 21 -14.20 -16.80 6.61
CA ASP A 21 -13.47 -18.07 6.79
C ASP A 21 -12.59 -18.36 5.58
N LEU A 22 -13.10 -18.13 4.38
CA LEU A 22 -12.33 -18.26 3.14
C LEU A 22 -11.19 -17.24 3.11
N GLU A 23 -11.48 -15.97 3.42
CA GLU A 23 -10.49 -14.89 3.44
C GLU A 23 -9.33 -15.24 4.39
N LYS A 24 -9.67 -15.64 5.63
CA LYS A 24 -8.67 -16.06 6.61
C LYS A 24 -7.83 -17.24 6.11
N ARG A 25 -8.47 -18.24 5.54
CA ARG A 25 -7.76 -19.43 5.03
C ARG A 25 -6.83 -19.08 3.87
N LEU A 26 -7.28 -18.24 2.94
CA LEU A 26 -6.44 -17.78 1.83
C LEU A 26 -5.26 -16.94 2.31
N ASP A 27 -5.47 -16.07 3.30
CA ASP A 27 -4.38 -15.27 3.90
C ASP A 27 -3.32 -16.17 4.54
N ASP A 28 -3.74 -17.15 5.34
CA ASP A 28 -2.83 -18.10 5.99
C ASP A 28 -1.99 -18.88 4.95
N GLU A 29 -2.63 -19.44 3.91
CA GLU A 29 -1.95 -20.24 2.88
C GLU A 29 -1.03 -19.38 1.99
N LEU A 30 -1.48 -18.21 1.56
CA LEU A 30 -0.69 -17.28 0.74
C LEU A 30 0.49 -16.70 1.53
N THR A 31 0.30 -16.39 2.80
CA THR A 31 1.39 -15.91 3.67
C THR A 31 2.46 -16.98 3.81
N ALA A 32 2.08 -18.24 4.03
CA ALA A 32 3.03 -19.35 4.10
C ALA A 32 3.79 -19.52 2.79
N PHE A 33 3.08 -19.53 1.66
CA PHE A 33 3.67 -19.64 0.32
C PHE A 33 4.61 -18.47 0.00
N ASN A 34 4.15 -17.23 0.22
CA ASN A 34 4.92 -16.03 -0.07
C ASN A 34 6.18 -15.94 0.82
N THR A 35 6.07 -16.32 2.10
CA THR A 35 7.21 -16.33 3.02
C THR A 35 8.28 -17.31 2.54
N ALA A 36 7.88 -18.49 2.09
CA ALA A 36 8.81 -19.47 1.56
C ALA A 36 9.47 -18.98 0.26
N ALA A 37 8.68 -18.41 -0.67
CA ALA A 37 9.18 -17.86 -1.93
C ALA A 37 10.10 -16.63 -1.72
N ALA A 38 9.84 -15.84 -0.69
CA ALA A 38 10.62 -14.66 -0.34
C ALA A 38 11.77 -14.94 0.66
N HIS A 39 12.23 -16.19 0.73
CA HIS A 39 13.33 -16.60 1.62
C HIS A 39 13.13 -16.21 3.09
N GLY A 40 11.91 -16.29 3.59
CA GLY A 40 11.54 -15.96 4.96
C GLY A 40 11.16 -14.49 5.21
N ALA A 41 11.23 -13.63 4.20
CA ALA A 41 10.79 -12.24 4.34
C ALA A 41 9.27 -12.17 4.55
N ARG A 42 8.85 -11.38 5.53
CA ARG A 42 7.45 -11.15 5.87
C ARG A 42 7.09 -9.68 5.70
N THR A 43 5.84 -9.41 5.39
CA THR A 43 5.31 -8.05 5.44
C THR A 43 5.31 -7.54 6.88
N ARG A 44 5.65 -6.27 7.05
CA ARG A 44 5.67 -5.58 8.35
C ARG A 44 4.80 -4.34 8.24
N PRO A 45 3.80 -4.14 9.11
CA PRO A 45 3.00 -2.93 9.12
C PRO A 45 3.87 -1.67 9.24
N LEU A 46 3.46 -0.62 8.53
CA LEU A 46 4.03 0.72 8.56
C LEU A 46 2.92 1.71 8.88
N THR A 47 3.10 2.49 9.93
CA THR A 47 2.13 3.53 10.30
C THR A 47 2.83 4.81 10.71
N VAL A 48 2.24 5.94 10.35
CA VAL A 48 2.62 7.26 10.86
C VAL A 48 1.36 7.93 11.39
N ARG A 49 1.42 8.49 12.58
CA ARG A 49 0.26 9.09 13.26
C ARG A 49 0.65 10.42 13.89
N ALA A 50 -0.21 11.42 13.75
CA ALA A 50 -0.11 12.67 14.50
C ALA A 50 -1.39 12.96 15.27
N THR A 51 -1.24 13.45 16.49
CA THR A 51 -2.33 13.91 17.36
C THR A 51 -2.06 15.35 17.81
N ASP A 52 -3.12 16.08 18.13
CA ASP A 52 -3.01 17.40 18.75
C ASP A 52 -2.75 17.30 20.27
N ALA A 53 -2.68 18.45 20.94
CA ALA A 53 -2.39 18.54 22.36
C ALA A 53 -3.46 17.86 23.22
N GLU A 54 -4.68 17.74 22.75
CA GLU A 54 -5.83 17.12 23.40
C GLU A 54 -5.88 15.59 23.08
N GLY A 55 -4.96 15.09 22.25
CA GLY A 55 -4.91 13.68 21.84
C GLY A 55 -5.82 13.32 20.67
N ALA A 56 -6.50 14.30 20.06
CA ALA A 56 -7.33 14.04 18.88
C ALA A 56 -6.47 13.84 17.62
N LEU A 57 -6.91 12.96 16.73
CA LEU A 57 -6.18 12.63 15.52
C LEU A 57 -6.12 13.83 14.56
N ILE A 58 -4.91 14.27 14.23
CA ILE A 58 -4.65 15.23 13.13
C ILE A 58 -4.69 14.48 11.78
N GLY A 59 -4.11 13.30 11.73
CA GLY A 59 -4.04 12.48 10.53
C GLY A 59 -2.98 11.40 10.64
N GLY A 60 -2.71 10.74 9.53
CA GLY A 60 -1.70 9.71 9.46
C GLY A 60 -1.76 8.91 8.17
N LEU A 61 -0.94 7.91 8.10
CA LEU A 61 -0.94 6.92 7.04
C LEU A 61 -0.79 5.51 7.59
N THR A 62 -1.24 4.56 6.79
CA THR A 62 -0.99 3.13 6.99
C THR A 62 -0.44 2.53 5.71
N GLY A 63 0.31 1.47 5.86
CA GLY A 63 0.91 0.73 4.78
C GLY A 63 1.72 -0.44 5.31
N TRP A 64 2.68 -0.88 4.53
CA TRP A 64 3.54 -2.00 4.88
C TRP A 64 4.91 -1.91 4.19
N THR A 65 5.85 -2.70 4.71
CA THR A 65 7.14 -2.95 4.07
C THR A 65 7.33 -4.45 3.89
N TRP A 66 7.92 -4.85 2.76
CA TRP A 66 8.26 -6.23 2.45
C TRP A 66 9.57 -6.27 1.67
N SER A 67 10.62 -6.82 2.31
CA SER A 67 11.97 -6.77 1.75
C SER A 67 12.37 -5.33 1.36
N THR A 68 12.58 -5.06 0.08
CA THR A 68 12.98 -3.75 -0.44
C THR A 68 11.83 -2.88 -0.93
N LEU A 69 10.59 -3.35 -0.81
CA LEU A 69 9.39 -2.65 -1.25
C LEU A 69 8.60 -2.11 -0.05
N ALA A 70 8.14 -0.88 -0.14
CA ALA A 70 7.16 -0.26 0.74
C ALA A 70 5.89 0.10 -0.02
N SER A 71 4.76 0.06 0.66
CA SER A 71 3.48 0.55 0.13
C SER A 71 2.80 1.47 1.14
N VAL A 72 2.16 2.50 0.66
CA VAL A 72 1.20 3.31 1.42
C VAL A 72 -0.20 2.94 0.95
N ASP A 73 -1.02 2.46 1.86
CA ASP A 73 -2.38 2.00 1.57
C ASP A 73 -3.43 3.09 1.82
N MET A 74 -3.25 3.86 2.89
CA MET A 74 -4.16 4.96 3.27
C MET A 74 -3.36 6.16 3.77
N LEU A 75 -3.79 7.35 3.36
CA LEU A 75 -3.29 8.64 3.85
C LEU A 75 -4.48 9.57 4.07
N TRP A 76 -4.59 10.12 5.27
CA TRP A 76 -5.66 11.06 5.61
C TRP A 76 -5.19 12.16 6.53
N VAL A 77 -5.71 13.37 6.29
CA VAL A 77 -5.49 14.55 7.12
C VAL A 77 -6.85 15.18 7.47
N ARG A 78 -7.04 15.49 8.74
CA ARG A 78 -8.24 16.16 9.25
C ARG A 78 -8.47 17.48 8.50
N GLU A 79 -9.71 17.79 8.20
CA GLU A 79 -10.09 18.88 7.30
C GLU A 79 -9.51 20.24 7.71
N ASP A 80 -9.59 20.58 9.01
CA ASP A 80 -9.05 21.82 9.58
C ASP A 80 -7.51 21.90 9.58
N GLN A 81 -6.83 20.78 9.32
CA GLN A 81 -5.37 20.65 9.29
C GLN A 81 -4.82 20.44 7.87
N ARG A 82 -5.70 20.42 6.87
CA ARG A 82 -5.29 20.34 5.45
C ARG A 82 -4.55 21.59 5.04
N GLN A 83 -3.68 21.48 4.02
CA GLN A 83 -2.82 22.55 3.52
C GLN A 83 -1.76 23.07 4.52
N ALA A 84 -1.63 22.47 5.69
CA ALA A 84 -0.57 22.76 6.66
C ALA A 84 0.68 21.89 6.48
N GLY A 85 0.78 21.12 5.39
CA GLY A 85 1.92 20.27 5.05
C GLY A 85 1.96 18.93 5.77
N TRP A 86 0.91 18.52 6.47
CA TRP A 86 0.87 17.25 7.19
C TRP A 86 1.03 16.03 6.28
N GLY A 87 0.34 16.00 5.13
CA GLY A 87 0.47 14.90 4.17
C GLY A 87 1.92 14.68 3.73
N SER A 88 2.63 15.75 3.39
CA SER A 88 4.05 15.68 3.02
C SER A 88 4.95 15.23 4.17
N ARG A 89 4.63 15.62 5.41
CA ARG A 89 5.36 15.18 6.60
C ARG A 89 5.15 13.69 6.84
N PHE A 90 3.91 13.21 6.76
CA PHE A 90 3.61 11.77 6.91
C PHE A 90 4.32 10.93 5.86
N MET A 91 4.34 11.39 4.61
CA MET A 91 5.06 10.67 3.55
C MET A 91 6.57 10.64 3.80
N ARG A 92 7.20 11.73 4.22
CA ARG A 92 8.63 11.76 4.57
C ARG A 92 8.97 10.81 5.71
N GLU A 93 8.17 10.80 6.79
CA GLU A 93 8.38 9.87 7.90
C GLU A 93 8.24 8.41 7.46
N ALA A 94 7.27 8.12 6.58
CA ALA A 94 7.09 6.79 6.02
C ALA A 94 8.28 6.39 5.14
N GLU A 95 8.79 7.29 4.29
CA GLU A 95 9.97 7.05 3.45
C GLU A 95 11.22 6.80 4.30
N ASP A 96 11.44 7.61 5.34
CA ASP A 96 12.57 7.47 6.25
C ASP A 96 12.52 6.13 7.02
N GLU A 97 11.35 5.74 7.51
CA GLU A 97 11.17 4.45 8.18
C GLU A 97 11.33 3.28 7.21
N ALA A 98 10.76 3.36 6.02
CA ALA A 98 10.93 2.34 4.99
C ALA A 98 12.40 2.16 4.61
N ALA A 99 13.14 3.26 4.45
CA ALA A 99 14.58 3.24 4.18
C ALA A 99 15.38 2.61 5.33
N ARG A 100 15.03 2.91 6.58
CA ARG A 100 15.64 2.23 7.76
C ARG A 100 15.39 0.73 7.77
N ARG A 101 14.26 0.28 7.23
CA ARG A 101 13.92 -1.14 7.07
C ARG A 101 14.58 -1.80 5.85
N GLY A 102 15.32 -1.03 5.05
CA GLY A 102 16.03 -1.51 3.85
C GLY A 102 15.22 -1.40 2.56
N CYS A 103 14.10 -0.69 2.55
CA CYS A 103 13.34 -0.48 1.34
C CYS A 103 14.04 0.51 0.40
N THR A 104 13.99 0.21 -0.89
CA THR A 104 14.52 1.05 -1.98
C THR A 104 13.45 1.62 -2.87
N ASP A 105 12.24 1.11 -2.75
CA ASP A 105 11.10 1.44 -3.61
C ASP A 105 9.83 1.63 -2.76
N MET A 106 9.02 2.61 -3.14
CA MET A 106 7.72 2.87 -2.52
C MET A 106 6.65 3.02 -3.59
N ILE A 107 5.51 2.40 -3.35
CA ILE A 107 4.32 2.46 -4.21
C ILE A 107 3.14 3.06 -3.46
N VAL A 108 2.27 3.71 -4.19
CA VAL A 108 0.99 4.25 -3.71
C VAL A 108 0.01 4.35 -4.86
N SER A 109 -1.28 4.17 -4.59
CA SER A 109 -2.33 4.51 -5.54
C SER A 109 -3.30 5.53 -4.96
N THR A 110 -3.98 6.27 -5.83
CA THR A 110 -4.98 7.26 -5.44
C THR A 110 -6.02 7.44 -6.55
N TYR A 111 -7.25 7.72 -6.15
CA TYR A 111 -8.31 8.06 -7.10
C TYR A 111 -8.19 9.52 -7.56
N THR A 112 -8.58 9.80 -8.81
CA THR A 112 -8.47 11.14 -9.41
C THR A 112 -9.29 12.21 -8.68
N PHE A 113 -10.30 11.82 -7.90
CA PHE A 113 -11.05 12.76 -7.03
C PHE A 113 -10.40 13.02 -5.67
N GLN A 114 -9.31 12.32 -5.32
CA GLN A 114 -8.56 12.54 -4.08
C GLN A 114 -7.46 13.58 -4.31
N ALA A 115 -6.20 13.18 -4.40
CA ALA A 115 -5.08 14.10 -4.52
C ALA A 115 -3.99 13.58 -5.48
N PRO A 116 -4.29 13.35 -6.77
CA PRO A 116 -3.32 12.77 -7.70
C PRO A 116 -2.12 13.67 -7.97
N GLY A 117 -2.29 15.01 -7.87
CA GLY A 117 -1.21 15.97 -8.03
C GLY A 117 -0.24 16.09 -6.84
N PHE A 118 -0.60 15.53 -5.70
CA PHE A 118 0.21 15.55 -4.48
C PHE A 118 1.46 14.68 -4.60
N TYR A 119 1.32 13.46 -5.11
CA TYR A 119 2.42 12.50 -5.17
C TYR A 119 3.53 12.88 -6.16
N PRO A 120 3.26 13.41 -7.37
CA PRO A 120 4.31 13.93 -8.24
C PRO A 120 5.17 15.01 -7.60
N LYS A 121 4.60 15.89 -6.77
CA LYS A 121 5.35 16.92 -6.04
C LYS A 121 6.31 16.34 -5.00
N LEU A 122 6.07 15.11 -4.54
CA LEU A 122 6.96 14.36 -3.64
C LEU A 122 7.97 13.48 -4.38
N GLY A 123 8.03 13.56 -5.71
CA GLY A 123 8.96 12.81 -6.54
C GLY A 123 8.45 11.43 -6.99
N PHE A 124 7.19 11.13 -6.77
CA PHE A 124 6.55 9.92 -7.30
C PHE A 124 6.29 10.06 -8.80
N GLN A 125 6.53 8.99 -9.55
CA GLN A 125 6.26 8.89 -10.97
C GLN A 125 5.02 8.03 -11.20
N GLU A 126 4.11 8.52 -12.04
CA GLU A 126 2.95 7.75 -12.47
C GLU A 126 3.40 6.54 -13.30
N ARG A 127 2.86 5.37 -12.99
CA ARG A 127 3.15 4.10 -13.65
C ARG A 127 1.97 3.54 -14.43
N GLY A 128 0.78 4.03 -14.17
CA GLY A 128 -0.41 3.61 -14.89
C GLY A 128 -1.68 4.14 -14.27
N ARG A 129 -2.78 3.98 -15.01
CA ARG A 129 -4.14 4.34 -14.60
C ARG A 129 -5.11 3.24 -14.96
N ILE A 130 -6.10 3.03 -14.13
CA ILE A 130 -7.19 2.10 -14.37
C ILE A 130 -8.50 2.88 -14.34
N GLN A 131 -9.26 2.80 -15.42
CA GLN A 131 -10.59 3.39 -15.55
C GLN A 131 -11.64 2.53 -14.84
N GLY A 132 -12.84 3.08 -14.67
CA GLY A 132 -13.99 2.34 -14.12
C GLY A 132 -14.31 2.67 -12.67
N VAL A 133 -13.60 3.63 -12.08
CA VAL A 133 -14.00 4.20 -10.78
C VAL A 133 -15.27 5.03 -10.97
N PRO A 134 -16.31 4.89 -10.11
CA PRO A 134 -17.56 5.62 -10.24
C PRO A 134 -17.40 7.13 -10.42
N GLY A 135 -18.24 7.74 -11.26
CA GLY A 135 -18.17 9.17 -11.57
C GLY A 135 -17.18 9.52 -12.68
N GLY A 136 -16.71 8.55 -13.45
CA GLY A 136 -15.73 8.76 -14.52
C GLY A 136 -14.31 8.99 -14.02
N HIS A 137 -14.04 8.58 -12.79
CA HIS A 137 -12.71 8.68 -12.17
C HIS A 137 -11.84 7.49 -12.51
N GLU A 138 -10.55 7.63 -12.21
CA GLU A 138 -9.52 6.62 -12.43
C GLU A 138 -8.77 6.33 -11.13
N ASP A 139 -8.21 5.13 -11.02
CA ASP A 139 -7.22 4.76 -10.01
C ASP A 139 -5.82 4.95 -10.62
N VAL A 140 -5.01 5.79 -10.00
CA VAL A 140 -3.69 6.19 -10.49
C VAL A 140 -2.61 5.56 -9.63
N TYR A 141 -1.69 4.85 -10.25
CA TYR A 141 -0.60 4.14 -9.59
C TYR A 141 0.72 4.91 -9.71
N PHE A 142 1.38 5.10 -8.59
CA PHE A 142 2.64 5.83 -8.49
C PHE A 142 3.76 4.97 -7.87
N HIS A 143 4.99 5.28 -8.25
CA HIS A 143 6.20 4.67 -7.73
C HIS A 143 7.27 5.72 -7.49
N LYS A 144 8.08 5.52 -6.45
CA LYS A 144 9.26 6.33 -6.14
C LYS A 144 10.41 5.44 -5.67
N ARG A 145 11.61 5.72 -6.16
CA ARG A 145 12.84 5.22 -5.54
C ARG A 145 13.12 6.00 -4.27
N ILE A 146 13.31 5.28 -3.15
CA ILE A 146 13.62 5.85 -1.84
C ILE A 146 14.97 5.33 -1.35
N GLY A 147 15.51 5.90 -0.27
CA GLY A 147 16.70 5.36 0.40
C GLY A 147 18.04 5.68 -0.28
N GLN A 148 18.08 6.44 -1.36
CA GLN A 148 19.31 7.07 -1.84
C GLN A 148 19.43 8.47 -1.23
N ARG A 149 19.95 8.56 0.01
CA ARG A 149 20.63 9.79 0.40
C ARG A 149 21.94 9.81 -0.37
N THR A 150 22.03 10.69 -1.34
CA THR A 150 23.33 11.11 -1.88
C THR A 150 24.09 11.71 -0.69
N THR A 151 25.05 11.00 -0.18
CA THR A 151 26.10 11.61 0.69
C THR A 151 26.88 12.54 -0.24
N GLU A 152 26.63 13.85 -0.15
CA GLU A 152 27.65 14.85 -0.45
C GLU A 152 28.61 14.99 0.73
#